data_2a747ae093ddd7f67449eca1c8aecafc
#
_entry.id   2a747ae093ddd7f67449eca1c8aecafc
#
_cell.length_a   1.000
_cell.length_b   1.000
_cell.length_c   1.000
_cell.angle_alpha   90.00
_cell.angle_beta   90.00
_cell.angle_gamma   90.00
#
_symmetry.space_group_name_H-M   'P 1'
#
loop_
_entity.id
_entity.type
_entity.pdbx_description
1 polymer ?
#
loop_
_entity_poly.entity_id
_entity_poly.type
_entity_poly.pdbx_seq_one_letter_code
_entity_poly.pdbx_strand_id
1 'polypeptide(L)'
;MKKMNLSVLALTAVLGATTLVATSCKREGCTDETALNFDDKAKTDDGSCEYPSTTTELIEVEGDITTTVNWTNDKQYLVKGFLRIQDGGVLNIEAGTVIFGDTQTKGTIVVQRGGMINANGTAAEPIVMTSEKAPGLRQPGDWGGLVICGNAPNNVPGGTAELEGGYGAFHGGTDPADNSGIIRYVQINFAGVPINPNEEVNSLTMGSVGSGTVIENVQCAYGLDDAFEWFGGTVNCKYLVAYRGLDDDMDVDLGYSGNVQFALCIRNASSADQSGSNGFEVDNDGQGSTNTPFTSATFSNVSLIGPKADRNVAISLQFQNAAQLRRNNKLKI
;
A
#
# COMPACT_ATOMS: atom_id res chain seq x y z
N MET A 1 90.85 -31.36 -35.31
CA MET A 1 90.63 -31.26 -36.76
C MET A 1 89.35 -30.47 -37.06
N LYS A 2 89.55 -29.43 -37.90
CA LYS A 2 88.58 -28.81 -38.81
C LYS A 2 87.30 -28.22 -38.11
N LYS A 3 86.84 -27.07 -38.43
CA LYS A 3 87.32 -25.88 -39.22
C LYS A 3 86.42 -24.72 -38.76
N MET A 4 87.00 -23.57 -38.64
CA MET A 4 86.37 -22.25 -38.55
C MET A 4 85.56 -21.98 -39.79
N ASN A 5 84.41 -21.33 -39.65
CA ASN A 5 83.93 -20.43 -40.72
C ASN A 5 83.30 -19.20 -40.12
N LEU A 6 83.83 -18.12 -40.49
CA LEU A 6 83.50 -16.73 -40.26
C LEU A 6 82.37 -16.34 -41.23
N SER A 7 81.36 -15.63 -40.78
CA SER A 7 80.54 -14.86 -41.74
C SER A 7 79.88 -13.68 -41.01
N VAL A 8 80.45 -12.56 -41.18
CA VAL A 8 79.88 -11.28 -41.60
C VAL A 8 78.71 -10.68 -40.74
N LEU A 9 79.12 -9.62 -40.05
CA LEU A 9 78.28 -8.61 -39.49
C LEU A 9 77.49 -7.83 -40.54
N ALA A 10 76.19 -7.75 -40.41
CA ALA A 10 75.37 -6.75 -41.08
C ALA A 10 74.60 -5.94 -40.01
N LEU A 11 75.08 -4.72 -39.84
CA LEU A 11 74.52 -3.72 -38.95
C LEU A 11 73.35 -3.03 -39.69
N THR A 12 72.10 -3.35 -39.36
CA THR A 12 70.91 -2.58 -39.83
C THR A 12 70.38 -1.77 -38.65
N ALA A 13 70.62 -0.47 -38.72
CA ALA A 13 70.03 0.53 -37.83
C ALA A 13 68.53 0.64 -38.18
N VAL A 14 67.66 0.16 -37.29
CA VAL A 14 66.23 0.43 -37.36
C VAL A 14 65.95 1.66 -36.52
N LEU A 15 65.66 2.80 -37.17
CA LEU A 15 65.07 3.96 -36.53
C LEU A 15 63.68 3.60 -36.06
N GLY A 16 63.51 3.30 -34.77
CA GLY A 16 62.22 3.16 -34.13
C GLY A 16 61.65 4.55 -33.87
N ALA A 17 60.67 4.94 -34.69
CA ALA A 17 59.83 6.09 -34.36
C ALA A 17 58.90 5.70 -33.20
N THR A 18 59.22 6.09 -31.99
CA THR A 18 58.32 6.01 -30.84
C THR A 18 57.23 7.08 -31.00
N THR A 19 56.09 6.65 -31.49
CA THR A 19 54.85 7.44 -31.42
C THR A 19 54.46 7.54 -29.95
N LEU A 20 54.69 8.68 -29.33
CA LEU A 20 54.08 9.07 -28.05
C LEU A 20 52.58 9.15 -28.27
N VAL A 21 51.87 8.06 -27.94
CA VAL A 21 50.42 8.14 -27.77
C VAL A 21 50.17 8.94 -26.47
N ALA A 22 49.90 10.20 -26.63
CA ALA A 22 49.34 11.01 -25.55
C ALA A 22 47.95 10.45 -25.21
N THR A 23 47.89 9.52 -24.26
CA THR A 23 46.62 9.15 -23.65
C THR A 23 46.15 10.40 -22.91
N SER A 24 45.15 11.08 -23.47
CA SER A 24 44.40 12.10 -22.75
C SER A 24 43.79 11.39 -21.54
N CYS A 25 44.38 11.53 -20.39
CA CYS A 25 43.77 11.11 -19.13
C CYS A 25 42.51 11.94 -18.99
N LYS A 26 41.37 11.35 -19.36
CA LYS A 26 40.08 11.87 -18.95
C LYS A 26 40.04 11.78 -17.44
N ARG A 27 39.87 12.91 -16.77
CA ARG A 27 39.76 12.95 -15.33
C ARG A 27 38.47 12.21 -14.94
N GLU A 28 38.60 11.15 -14.19
CA GLU A 28 37.52 10.38 -13.60
C GLU A 28 37.13 10.99 -12.25
N GLY A 29 35.86 10.93 -11.86
CA GLY A 29 35.32 11.46 -10.62
C GLY A 29 33.80 11.55 -10.71
N CYS A 30 33.15 11.97 -9.63
CA CYS A 30 31.70 12.16 -9.61
C CYS A 30 31.26 13.28 -10.54
N THR A 31 30.40 12.98 -11.50
CA THR A 31 29.86 13.94 -12.48
C THR A 31 28.44 14.43 -12.18
N ASP A 32 27.85 14.00 -11.06
CA ASP A 32 26.51 14.42 -10.63
C ASP A 32 26.61 15.69 -9.77
N GLU A 33 26.04 16.81 -10.26
CA GLU A 33 26.04 18.10 -9.58
C GLU A 33 25.29 18.07 -8.23
N THR A 34 24.48 17.07 -7.95
CA THR A 34 23.76 16.90 -6.69
C THR A 34 24.56 16.16 -5.64
N ALA A 35 25.69 15.55 -5.99
CA ALA A 35 26.54 14.81 -5.07
C ALA A 35 27.44 15.74 -4.24
N LEU A 36 27.74 15.32 -2.99
CA LEU A 36 28.61 16.06 -2.07
C LEU A 36 30.05 16.22 -2.58
N ASN A 37 30.51 15.25 -3.36
CA ASN A 37 31.86 15.19 -3.92
C ASN A 37 31.87 15.42 -5.45
N PHE A 38 30.92 16.22 -5.96
CA PHE A 38 30.89 16.63 -7.37
C PHE A 38 32.22 17.23 -7.80
N ASP A 39 32.79 16.74 -8.91
CA ASP A 39 33.99 17.26 -9.52
C ASP A 39 33.68 17.88 -10.90
N ASP A 40 33.64 19.18 -10.97
CA ASP A 40 33.36 19.97 -12.18
C ASP A 40 34.37 19.70 -13.33
N LYS A 41 35.47 19.06 -13.04
CA LYS A 41 36.53 18.71 -13.99
C LYS A 41 36.48 17.24 -14.43
N ALA A 42 35.70 16.42 -13.78
CA ALA A 42 35.49 15.05 -14.20
C ALA A 42 34.80 15.01 -15.57
N LYS A 43 35.26 14.10 -16.43
CA LYS A 43 34.68 13.88 -17.77
C LYS A 43 34.10 12.47 -17.91
N THR A 44 34.32 11.65 -16.91
CA THR A 44 33.83 10.26 -16.83
C THR A 44 33.45 10.01 -15.39
N ASP A 45 32.23 9.56 -15.17
CA ASP A 45 31.78 9.11 -13.85
C ASP A 45 32.52 7.81 -13.48
N ASP A 46 33.15 7.79 -12.31
CA ASP A 46 33.86 6.64 -11.77
C ASP A 46 33.04 5.87 -10.72
N GLY A 47 31.79 6.26 -10.51
CA GLY A 47 30.88 5.66 -9.51
C GLY A 47 31.17 6.10 -8.07
N SER A 48 32.01 7.12 -7.87
CA SER A 48 32.40 7.63 -6.54
C SER A 48 31.46 8.68 -5.97
N CYS A 49 30.30 8.96 -6.62
CA CYS A 49 29.37 9.96 -6.15
C CYS A 49 28.87 9.65 -4.73
N GLU A 50 29.09 10.61 -3.84
CA GLU A 50 28.59 10.58 -2.46
C GLU A 50 27.41 11.54 -2.35
N TYR A 51 26.27 11.01 -1.90
CA TYR A 51 25.08 11.81 -1.66
C TYR A 51 24.90 12.08 -0.18
N PRO A 52 24.24 13.18 0.20
CA PRO A 52 23.86 13.39 1.59
C PRO A 52 23.17 12.12 2.11
N SER A 53 23.73 11.49 3.12
CA SER A 53 23.06 10.40 3.84
C SER A 53 21.92 11.02 4.64
N THR A 54 20.79 11.21 4.01
CA THR A 54 19.54 11.42 4.75
C THR A 54 19.14 10.07 5.34
N THR A 55 19.79 9.68 6.43
CA THR A 55 19.19 8.68 7.32
C THR A 55 17.95 9.36 7.89
N THR A 56 16.80 9.16 7.22
CA THR A 56 15.52 9.60 7.74
C THR A 56 15.33 8.93 9.09
N GLU A 57 15.08 9.72 10.13
CA GLU A 57 14.88 9.20 11.48
C GLU A 57 13.67 8.26 11.48
N LEU A 58 13.85 7.04 12.00
CA LEU A 58 12.77 6.08 12.19
C LEU A 58 12.21 6.20 13.59
N ILE A 59 10.95 6.56 13.72
CA ILE A 59 10.22 6.69 14.98
C ILE A 59 9.33 5.46 15.17
N GLU A 60 9.58 4.69 16.23
CA GLU A 60 8.65 3.63 16.64
C GLU A 60 7.44 4.24 17.35
N VAL A 61 6.24 3.79 16.99
CA VAL A 61 4.96 4.30 17.51
C VAL A 61 4.04 3.13 17.87
N GLU A 62 3.44 3.21 19.06
CA GLU A 62 2.52 2.21 19.59
C GLU A 62 1.54 2.83 20.61
N GLY A 63 0.46 2.11 20.92
CA GLY A 63 -0.49 2.49 21.96
C GLY A 63 -1.56 3.47 21.49
N ASP A 64 -1.98 4.40 22.34
CA ASP A 64 -3.16 5.23 22.14
C ASP A 64 -2.81 6.70 21.86
N ILE A 65 -3.43 7.24 20.82
CA ILE A 65 -3.41 8.68 20.49
C ILE A 65 -4.74 9.29 21.02
N THR A 66 -4.65 10.07 22.09
CA THR A 66 -5.80 10.72 22.74
C THR A 66 -5.82 12.25 22.57
N THR A 67 -4.80 12.79 21.89
CA THR A 67 -4.64 14.23 21.60
C THR A 67 -4.22 14.39 20.14
N THR A 68 -3.97 15.61 19.70
CA THR A 68 -3.45 15.84 18.35
C THR A 68 -1.97 15.49 18.26
N VAL A 69 -1.63 14.62 17.30
CA VAL A 69 -0.27 14.21 16.94
C VAL A 69 -0.02 14.54 15.48
N ASN A 70 1.18 15.02 15.15
CA ASN A 70 1.57 15.34 13.79
C ASN A 70 2.78 14.50 13.37
N TRP A 71 2.66 13.78 12.26
CA TRP A 71 3.75 13.06 11.60
C TRP A 71 4.21 13.86 10.39
N THR A 72 5.52 14.07 10.31
CA THR A 72 6.17 14.89 9.27
C THR A 72 6.96 14.02 8.29
N ASN A 73 7.14 14.48 7.07
CA ASN A 73 7.77 13.70 6.00
C ASN A 73 9.30 13.66 6.07
N ASP A 74 9.91 14.43 6.97
CA ASP A 74 11.33 14.35 7.30
C ASP A 74 11.69 13.14 8.18
N LYS A 75 10.67 12.37 8.61
CA LYS A 75 10.78 11.15 9.43
C LYS A 75 10.03 9.99 8.79
N GLN A 76 10.39 8.79 9.24
CA GLN A 76 9.66 7.56 8.96
C GLN A 76 9.05 7.03 10.26
N TYR A 77 7.94 6.32 10.18
CA TYR A 77 7.23 5.83 11.35
C TYR A 77 7.06 4.32 11.26
N LEU A 78 7.40 3.60 12.34
CA LEU A 78 7.19 2.16 12.47
C LEU A 78 6.06 1.91 13.47
N VAL A 79 4.91 1.50 12.96
CA VAL A 79 3.74 1.16 13.78
C VAL A 79 3.92 -0.23 14.36
N LYS A 80 3.86 -0.34 15.69
CA LYS A 80 3.96 -1.60 16.45
C LYS A 80 2.64 -1.92 17.13
N GLY A 81 2.18 -3.16 17.01
CA GLY A 81 0.90 -3.58 17.54
C GLY A 81 -0.26 -2.71 17.05
N PHE A 82 -1.24 -2.50 17.89
CA PHE A 82 -2.40 -1.67 17.55
C PHE A 82 -2.18 -0.22 17.99
N LEU A 83 -1.89 0.66 17.04
CA LEU A 83 -1.89 2.11 17.26
C LEU A 83 -3.34 2.62 17.14
N ARG A 84 -3.93 3.06 18.24
CA ARG A 84 -5.34 3.48 18.26
C ARG A 84 -5.47 4.99 18.37
N ILE A 85 -6.16 5.59 17.43
CA ILE A 85 -6.60 6.99 17.53
C ILE A 85 -7.95 6.97 18.24
N GLN A 86 -7.95 7.31 19.52
CA GLN A 86 -9.10 7.26 20.41
C GLN A 86 -10.06 8.44 20.17
N ASP A 87 -11.25 8.39 20.77
CA ASP A 87 -12.20 9.50 20.76
C ASP A 87 -11.53 10.81 21.18
N GLY A 88 -11.66 11.86 20.36
CA GLY A 88 -11.00 13.16 20.53
C GLY A 88 -9.52 13.18 20.12
N GLY A 89 -8.89 12.04 19.84
CA GLY A 89 -7.54 11.95 19.26
C GLY A 89 -7.53 12.34 17.78
N VAL A 90 -6.46 12.98 17.34
CA VAL A 90 -6.26 13.34 15.92
C VAL A 90 -4.85 13.00 15.49
N LEU A 91 -4.72 12.24 14.43
CA LEU A 91 -3.43 11.97 13.77
C LEU A 91 -3.38 12.73 12.44
N ASN A 92 -2.50 13.72 12.35
CA ASN A 92 -2.22 14.41 11.09
C ASN A 92 -0.95 13.84 10.47
N ILE A 93 -0.99 13.51 9.20
CA ILE A 93 0.13 12.94 8.44
C ILE A 93 0.41 13.84 7.25
N GLU A 94 1.62 14.37 7.19
CA GLU A 94 2.09 15.23 6.11
C GLU A 94 2.24 14.45 4.80
N ALA A 95 2.02 15.11 3.67
CA ALA A 95 2.25 14.53 2.35
C ALA A 95 3.70 14.04 2.20
N GLY A 96 3.89 12.87 1.55
CA GLY A 96 5.19 12.24 1.36
C GLY A 96 5.69 11.39 2.54
N THR A 97 4.97 11.36 3.67
CA THR A 97 5.35 10.54 4.83
C THR A 97 5.32 9.04 4.49
N VAL A 98 6.35 8.31 4.95
CA VAL A 98 6.42 6.85 4.85
C VAL A 98 6.18 6.22 6.22
N ILE A 99 5.26 5.26 6.25
CA ILE A 99 4.82 4.55 7.45
C ILE A 99 5.03 3.07 7.23
N PHE A 100 5.70 2.42 8.14
CA PHE A 100 5.91 0.98 8.14
C PHE A 100 5.02 0.30 9.18
N GLY A 101 4.48 -0.85 8.83
CA GLY A 101 3.89 -1.77 9.79
C GLY A 101 4.93 -2.81 10.23
N ASP A 102 5.10 -2.95 11.54
CA ASP A 102 5.98 -3.97 12.14
C ASP A 102 5.38 -5.36 11.94
N THR A 103 6.19 -6.26 11.41
CA THR A 103 5.76 -7.62 11.06
C THR A 103 5.66 -8.55 12.27
N GLN A 104 6.40 -8.27 13.33
CA GLN A 104 6.44 -9.12 14.52
C GLN A 104 5.23 -8.88 15.43
N THR A 105 4.83 -7.61 15.54
CA THR A 105 3.72 -7.20 16.41
C THR A 105 2.41 -6.99 15.64
N LYS A 106 2.41 -7.27 14.31
CA LYS A 106 1.25 -7.07 13.43
C LYS A 106 0.79 -5.62 13.42
N GLY A 107 1.73 -4.67 13.21
CA GLY A 107 1.44 -3.24 13.25
C GLY A 107 0.16 -2.87 12.51
N THR A 108 -0.79 -2.23 13.19
CA THR A 108 -2.12 -1.87 12.65
C THR A 108 -2.51 -0.49 13.13
N ILE A 109 -2.99 0.36 12.23
CA ILE A 109 -3.54 1.68 12.60
C ILE A 109 -5.05 1.55 12.72
N VAL A 110 -5.59 1.90 13.89
CA VAL A 110 -7.03 1.80 14.18
C VAL A 110 -7.57 3.17 14.59
N VAL A 111 -8.40 3.76 13.76
CA VAL A 111 -9.18 4.96 14.11
C VAL A 111 -10.44 4.50 14.81
N GLN A 112 -10.53 4.76 16.09
CA GLN A 112 -11.72 4.45 16.90
C GLN A 112 -12.83 5.45 16.66
N ARG A 113 -14.06 5.13 17.02
CA ARG A 113 -15.19 6.07 16.93
C ARG A 113 -14.88 7.38 17.64
N GLY A 114 -15.05 8.51 16.95
CA GLY A 114 -14.73 9.84 17.45
C GLY A 114 -13.24 10.22 17.33
N GLY A 115 -12.36 9.30 16.95
CA GLY A 115 -10.99 9.58 16.53
C GLY A 115 -10.92 10.09 15.10
N MET A 116 -9.86 10.77 14.71
CA MET A 116 -9.67 11.31 13.36
C MET A 116 -8.27 11.05 12.82
N ILE A 117 -8.20 10.69 11.55
CA ILE A 117 -6.93 10.61 10.81
C ILE A 117 -6.97 11.55 9.59
N ASN A 118 -6.00 12.43 9.47
CA ASN A 118 -5.84 13.33 8.34
C ASN A 118 -4.58 12.94 7.56
N ALA A 119 -4.69 11.92 6.74
CA ALA A 119 -3.67 11.47 5.80
C ALA A 119 -3.93 12.11 4.43
N ASN A 120 -3.54 13.37 4.28
CA ASN A 120 -3.82 14.17 3.08
C ASN A 120 -2.56 14.34 2.23
N GLY A 121 -2.19 13.29 1.50
CA GLY A 121 -1.11 13.31 0.52
C GLY A 121 -1.44 14.12 -0.74
N THR A 122 -0.53 14.14 -1.67
CA THR A 122 -0.70 14.74 -3.01
C THR A 122 -0.29 13.74 -4.10
N ALA A 123 -0.63 14.03 -5.34
CA ALA A 123 -0.20 13.19 -6.46
C ALA A 123 1.33 13.15 -6.63
N ALA A 124 2.03 14.21 -6.27
CA ALA A 124 3.49 14.30 -6.33
C ALA A 124 4.15 13.68 -5.07
N GLU A 125 3.47 13.76 -3.93
CA GLU A 125 3.96 13.32 -2.63
C GLU A 125 2.88 12.47 -1.93
N PRO A 126 2.62 11.24 -2.40
CA PRO A 126 1.68 10.35 -1.75
C PRO A 126 2.20 9.92 -0.37
N ILE A 127 1.28 9.65 0.55
CA ILE A 127 1.60 8.97 1.81
C ILE A 127 1.69 7.48 1.51
N VAL A 128 2.74 6.81 2.00
CA VAL A 128 2.97 5.39 1.77
C VAL A 128 2.93 4.63 3.10
N MET A 129 1.97 3.72 3.22
CA MET A 129 1.87 2.76 4.33
C MET A 129 2.25 1.38 3.80
N THR A 130 3.25 0.71 4.40
CA THR A 130 3.79 -0.52 3.83
C THR A 130 4.48 -1.39 4.87
N SER A 131 4.89 -2.60 4.49
CA SER A 131 5.72 -3.49 5.31
C SER A 131 7.09 -2.88 5.63
N GLU A 132 7.59 -3.12 6.86
CA GLU A 132 8.95 -2.74 7.28
C GLU A 132 10.05 -3.52 6.54
N LYS A 133 9.72 -4.67 5.98
CA LYS A 133 10.70 -5.48 5.24
C LYS A 133 11.30 -4.72 4.07
N ALA A 134 12.53 -5.05 3.74
CA ALA A 134 13.21 -4.46 2.60
C ALA A 134 12.44 -4.70 1.28
N PRO A 135 12.53 -3.79 0.31
CA PRO A 135 11.96 -4.00 -1.02
C PRO A 135 12.39 -5.34 -1.62
N GLY A 136 11.44 -6.08 -2.20
CA GLY A 136 11.64 -7.42 -2.74
C GLY A 136 11.49 -8.57 -1.72
N LEU A 137 11.42 -8.28 -0.43
CA LEU A 137 11.16 -9.27 0.63
C LEU A 137 9.75 -9.14 1.24
N ARG A 138 9.02 -8.10 0.86
CA ARG A 138 7.67 -7.82 1.33
C ARG A 138 6.68 -8.85 0.80
N GLN A 139 5.75 -9.28 1.66
CA GLN A 139 4.73 -10.27 1.34
C GLN A 139 3.35 -9.76 1.75
N PRO A 140 2.28 -10.20 1.08
CA PRO A 140 0.91 -10.01 1.56
C PRO A 140 0.77 -10.42 3.03
N GLY A 141 0.06 -9.62 3.82
CA GLY A 141 -0.16 -9.89 5.25
C GLY A 141 1.05 -9.61 6.15
N ASP A 142 2.03 -8.85 5.71
CA ASP A 142 3.17 -8.48 6.55
C ASP A 142 2.78 -7.62 7.74
N TRP A 143 1.68 -6.86 7.64
CA TRP A 143 1.17 -5.95 8.68
C TRP A 143 -0.35 -5.82 8.59
N GLY A 144 -0.98 -5.15 9.56
CA GLY A 144 -2.44 -5.09 9.63
C GLY A 144 -3.09 -4.27 8.53
N GLY A 145 -2.71 -3.02 8.39
CA GLY A 145 -3.40 -2.09 7.50
C GLY A 145 -3.98 -0.88 8.23
N LEU A 146 -4.96 -0.25 7.60
CA LEU A 146 -5.69 0.90 8.14
C LEU A 146 -7.15 0.53 8.40
N VAL A 147 -7.57 0.66 9.66
CA VAL A 147 -8.94 0.39 10.11
C VAL A 147 -9.57 1.71 10.56
N ILE A 148 -10.78 2.00 10.09
CA ILE A 148 -11.54 3.20 10.45
C ILE A 148 -12.90 2.79 10.98
N CYS A 149 -13.19 3.13 12.24
CA CYS A 149 -14.46 2.88 12.93
C CYS A 149 -15.22 4.20 13.10
N GLY A 150 -16.35 4.33 12.41
CA GLY A 150 -17.22 5.48 12.48
C GLY A 150 -18.51 5.23 13.28
N ASN A 151 -19.31 6.28 13.40
CA ASN A 151 -20.60 6.31 14.10
C ASN A 151 -21.81 6.29 13.16
N ALA A 152 -21.62 5.98 11.86
CA ALA A 152 -22.71 5.89 10.91
C ALA A 152 -23.53 4.60 11.13
N PRO A 153 -24.77 4.53 10.60
CA PRO A 153 -25.60 3.34 10.73
C PRO A 153 -25.01 2.10 10.04
N ASN A 154 -25.27 0.94 10.66
CA ASN A 154 -25.14 -0.38 10.06
C ASN A 154 -26.43 -1.18 10.32
N ASN A 155 -26.54 -2.41 9.79
CA ASN A 155 -27.73 -3.25 9.96
C ASN A 155 -27.58 -4.34 11.05
N VAL A 156 -26.51 -4.28 11.82
CA VAL A 156 -26.32 -5.22 12.93
C VAL A 156 -27.39 -4.97 14.01
N PRO A 157 -28.02 -6.01 14.57
CA PRO A 157 -28.92 -5.85 15.69
C PRO A 157 -28.27 -5.10 16.86
N GLY A 158 -28.86 -3.98 17.26
CA GLY A 158 -28.28 -3.08 18.27
C GLY A 158 -27.42 -1.95 17.70
N GLY A 159 -27.13 -1.95 16.39
CA GLY A 159 -26.46 -0.86 15.68
C GLY A 159 -24.98 -0.66 16.01
N THR A 160 -24.38 -1.56 16.77
CA THR A 160 -22.93 -1.53 17.09
C THR A 160 -22.36 -2.95 16.99
N ALA A 161 -21.20 -3.08 16.36
CA ALA A 161 -20.47 -4.35 16.26
C ALA A 161 -18.98 -4.13 16.50
N GLU A 162 -18.28 -5.20 16.85
CA GLU A 162 -16.82 -5.26 16.78
C GLU A 162 -16.43 -5.85 15.43
N LEU A 163 -15.39 -5.30 14.82
CA LEU A 163 -14.80 -5.86 13.61
C LEU A 163 -14.14 -7.20 13.89
N GLU A 164 -13.93 -7.99 12.86
CA GLU A 164 -13.30 -9.31 12.93
C GLU A 164 -11.94 -9.27 13.63
N GLY A 165 -11.58 -10.36 14.30
CA GLY A 165 -10.33 -10.48 15.05
C GLY A 165 -10.38 -10.05 16.50
N GLY A 166 -11.47 -9.44 16.98
CA GLY A 166 -11.69 -9.15 18.40
C GLY A 166 -10.62 -8.26 19.04
N TYR A 167 -10.10 -7.29 18.28
CA TYR A 167 -9.02 -6.41 18.73
C TYR A 167 -9.51 -5.04 19.26
N GLY A 168 -10.78 -4.94 19.64
CA GLY A 168 -11.35 -3.73 20.23
C GLY A 168 -11.72 -2.63 19.22
N ALA A 169 -11.93 -2.98 17.96
CA ALA A 169 -12.39 -2.06 16.91
C ALA A 169 -13.92 -2.08 16.81
N PHE A 170 -14.59 -1.28 17.61
CA PHE A 170 -16.06 -1.18 17.62
C PHE A 170 -16.53 -0.06 16.69
N HIS A 171 -17.52 -0.37 15.84
CA HIS A 171 -18.11 0.55 14.89
C HIS A 171 -19.63 0.59 14.98
N GLY A 172 -20.25 1.64 14.44
CA GLY A 172 -21.69 1.78 14.39
C GLY A 172 -22.24 2.86 15.32
N GLY A 173 -23.40 3.34 14.94
CA GLY A 173 -24.10 4.42 15.63
C GLY A 173 -25.28 4.92 14.81
N THR A 174 -25.60 6.20 14.92
CA THR A 174 -26.79 6.81 14.30
C THR A 174 -26.49 8.08 13.51
N ASP A 175 -25.20 8.44 13.36
CA ASP A 175 -24.81 9.66 12.62
C ASP A 175 -24.33 9.31 11.19
N PRO A 176 -25.19 9.42 10.16
CA PRO A 176 -24.77 9.15 8.79
C PRO A 176 -23.76 10.16 8.23
N ALA A 177 -23.57 11.30 8.91
CA ALA A 177 -22.61 12.33 8.51
C ALA A 177 -21.32 12.29 9.36
N ASP A 178 -21.12 11.24 10.14
CA ASP A 178 -19.91 11.03 10.94
C ASP A 178 -18.64 11.29 10.12
N ASN A 179 -17.62 11.84 10.79
CA ASN A 179 -16.39 12.27 10.15
C ASN A 179 -15.16 11.71 10.89
N SER A 180 -14.50 10.77 10.28
CA SER A 180 -13.24 10.18 10.77
C SER A 180 -11.98 10.81 10.14
N GLY A 181 -12.12 11.88 9.33
CA GLY A 181 -11.01 12.63 8.75
C GLY A 181 -10.86 12.51 7.22
N ILE A 182 -9.63 12.55 6.74
CA ILE A 182 -9.29 12.60 5.31
C ILE A 182 -8.25 11.54 5.00
N ILE A 183 -8.53 10.70 4.02
CA ILE A 183 -7.61 9.74 3.42
C ILE A 183 -7.50 10.07 1.94
N ARG A 184 -6.43 10.74 1.54
CA ARG A 184 -6.25 11.19 0.16
C ARG A 184 -4.83 10.97 -0.31
N TYR A 185 -4.66 10.45 -1.53
CA TYR A 185 -3.36 10.07 -2.11
C TYR A 185 -2.55 9.20 -1.14
N VAL A 186 -3.15 8.11 -0.70
CA VAL A 186 -2.55 7.13 0.21
C VAL A 186 -2.37 5.80 -0.51
N GLN A 187 -1.21 5.19 -0.32
CA GLN A 187 -0.92 3.83 -0.76
C GLN A 187 -0.82 2.92 0.48
N ILE A 188 -1.59 1.84 0.50
CA ILE A 188 -1.57 0.80 1.54
C ILE A 188 -1.11 -0.49 0.87
N ASN A 189 0.10 -0.95 1.20
CA ASN A 189 0.73 -2.05 0.49
C ASN A 189 1.11 -3.18 1.46
N PHE A 190 0.90 -4.44 1.06
CA PHE A 190 1.29 -5.66 1.80
C PHE A 190 0.60 -5.82 3.16
N ALA A 191 -0.59 -5.26 3.32
CA ALA A 191 -1.42 -5.37 4.52
C ALA A 191 -2.25 -6.67 4.54
N GLY A 192 -3.14 -6.82 5.51
CA GLY A 192 -4.07 -7.94 5.58
C GLY A 192 -3.62 -9.05 6.53
N VAL A 193 -2.94 -8.70 7.64
CA VAL A 193 -2.42 -9.72 8.56
C VAL A 193 -3.56 -10.46 9.29
N PRO A 194 -3.52 -11.81 9.39
CA PRO A 194 -4.46 -12.53 10.23
C PRO A 194 -4.23 -12.22 11.71
N ILE A 195 -5.27 -11.77 12.40
CA ILE A 195 -5.25 -11.57 13.85
C ILE A 195 -5.46 -12.91 14.55
N ASN A 196 -6.49 -13.64 14.12
CA ASN A 196 -6.79 -15.01 14.49
C ASN A 196 -6.95 -15.87 13.23
N PRO A 197 -7.01 -17.20 13.34
CA PRO A 197 -7.31 -18.05 12.17
C PRO A 197 -8.66 -17.71 11.53
N ASN A 198 -8.65 -17.36 10.24
CA ASN A 198 -9.80 -16.90 9.44
C ASN A 198 -10.45 -15.61 9.99
N GLU A 199 -9.65 -14.72 10.56
CA GLU A 199 -10.06 -13.40 11.03
C GLU A 199 -8.91 -12.44 10.70
N GLU A 200 -8.88 -11.98 9.48
CA GLU A 200 -7.86 -11.11 8.91
C GLU A 200 -8.25 -9.63 9.07
N VAL A 201 -7.29 -8.75 8.94
CA VAL A 201 -7.51 -7.30 8.75
C VAL A 201 -7.33 -7.00 7.29
N ASN A 202 -8.24 -6.25 6.70
CA ASN A 202 -8.14 -5.83 5.30
C ASN A 202 -7.08 -4.75 5.08
N SER A 203 -6.74 -4.45 3.84
CA SER A 203 -5.82 -3.33 3.57
C SER A 203 -6.43 -2.01 4.04
N LEU A 204 -7.68 -1.71 3.68
CA LEU A 204 -8.48 -0.61 4.22
C LEU A 204 -9.84 -1.13 4.69
N THR A 205 -10.02 -1.21 6.00
CA THR A 205 -11.28 -1.59 6.65
C THR A 205 -12.09 -0.36 7.07
N MET A 206 -13.35 -0.30 6.70
CA MET A 206 -14.25 0.82 6.97
C MET A 206 -15.51 0.36 7.70
N GLY A 207 -15.46 0.34 9.04
CA GLY A 207 -16.61 0.00 9.87
C GLY A 207 -17.49 1.22 10.13
N SER A 208 -18.71 1.27 9.59
CA SER A 208 -19.70 2.34 9.82
C SER A 208 -19.17 3.76 9.63
N VAL A 209 -18.31 3.96 8.63
CA VAL A 209 -17.73 5.28 8.32
C VAL A 209 -18.80 6.17 7.68
N GLY A 210 -18.91 7.39 8.16
CA GLY A 210 -19.95 8.35 7.73
C GLY A 210 -19.54 9.21 6.54
N SER A 211 -20.53 9.86 5.93
CA SER A 211 -20.38 10.67 4.71
C SER A 211 -19.57 11.98 4.91
N GLY A 212 -19.26 12.35 6.14
CA GLY A 212 -18.36 13.47 6.45
C GLY A 212 -16.87 13.11 6.22
N THR A 213 -16.54 11.82 6.19
CA THR A 213 -15.18 11.35 5.93
C THR A 213 -14.84 11.43 4.43
N VAL A 214 -13.61 11.83 4.11
CA VAL A 214 -13.13 11.92 2.72
C VAL A 214 -12.19 10.75 2.43
N ILE A 215 -12.53 9.94 1.41
CA ILE A 215 -11.68 8.84 0.93
C ILE A 215 -11.54 8.97 -0.59
N GLU A 216 -10.37 9.45 -1.03
CA GLU A 216 -10.11 9.73 -2.45
C GLU A 216 -8.66 9.39 -2.83
N ASN A 217 -8.46 8.84 -4.04
CA ASN A 217 -7.12 8.51 -4.55
C ASN A 217 -6.36 7.55 -3.62
N VAL A 218 -7.00 6.46 -3.24
CA VAL A 218 -6.41 5.43 -2.37
C VAL A 218 -6.08 4.19 -3.19
N GLN A 219 -4.87 3.68 -3.02
CA GLN A 219 -4.44 2.41 -3.58
C GLN A 219 -4.20 1.39 -2.47
N CYS A 220 -4.80 0.21 -2.58
CA CYS A 220 -4.47 -0.97 -1.80
C CYS A 220 -3.79 -1.99 -2.72
N ALA A 221 -2.58 -2.44 -2.37
CA ALA A 221 -1.81 -3.31 -3.22
C ALA A 221 -1.15 -4.47 -2.46
N TYR A 222 -1.22 -5.66 -3.05
CA TYR A 222 -0.60 -6.86 -2.49
C TYR A 222 -1.11 -7.20 -1.08
N GLY A 223 -2.40 -6.96 -0.79
CA GLY A 223 -3.05 -7.40 0.46
C GLY A 223 -3.15 -8.92 0.54
N LEU A 224 -3.14 -9.47 1.74
CA LEU A 224 -3.41 -10.89 1.97
C LEU A 224 -4.91 -11.15 1.95
N ASP A 225 -5.66 -10.22 2.51
CA ASP A 225 -7.11 -10.18 2.55
C ASP A 225 -7.62 -9.07 1.61
N ASP A 226 -8.83 -8.60 1.81
CA ASP A 226 -9.49 -7.65 0.92
C ASP A 226 -8.71 -6.36 0.73
N ALA A 227 -8.86 -5.79 -0.46
CA ALA A 227 -8.28 -4.49 -0.70
C ALA A 227 -9.08 -3.38 0.01
N PHE A 228 -10.40 -3.40 -0.15
CA PHE A 228 -11.33 -2.46 0.49
C PHE A 228 -12.53 -3.20 1.03
N GLU A 229 -12.82 -3.05 2.32
CA GLU A 229 -14.01 -3.63 2.92
C GLU A 229 -14.84 -2.60 3.69
N TRP A 230 -16.17 -2.63 3.47
CA TRP A 230 -17.16 -1.76 4.10
C TRP A 230 -18.13 -2.56 4.96
N PHE A 231 -18.04 -2.39 6.25
CA PHE A 231 -19.00 -2.92 7.24
C PHE A 231 -20.03 -1.86 7.60
N GLY A 232 -21.03 -1.64 6.75
CA GLY A 232 -22.02 -0.58 6.94
C GLY A 232 -21.50 0.83 6.65
N GLY A 233 -22.27 1.84 7.08
CA GLY A 233 -21.89 3.25 6.89
C GLY A 233 -22.37 3.88 5.60
N THR A 234 -21.93 5.12 5.37
CA THR A 234 -22.45 6.00 4.31
C THR A 234 -21.33 6.77 3.60
N VAL A 235 -20.06 6.48 3.87
CA VAL A 235 -18.92 7.17 3.29
C VAL A 235 -18.95 7.11 1.75
N ASN A 236 -18.55 8.20 1.10
CA ASN A 236 -18.37 8.22 -0.34
C ASN A 236 -16.90 8.13 -0.69
N CYS A 237 -16.56 7.28 -1.67
CA CYS A 237 -15.18 7.06 -2.09
C CYS A 237 -15.00 7.37 -3.58
N LYS A 238 -13.80 7.86 -3.96
CA LYS A 238 -13.45 8.09 -5.36
C LYS A 238 -12.02 7.71 -5.66
N TYR A 239 -11.80 7.28 -6.91
CA TYR A 239 -10.46 6.98 -7.44
C TYR A 239 -9.74 5.92 -6.61
N LEU A 240 -10.39 4.76 -6.42
CA LEU A 240 -9.83 3.62 -5.70
C LEU A 240 -9.07 2.70 -6.66
N VAL A 241 -7.96 2.16 -6.20
CA VAL A 241 -7.18 1.16 -6.94
C VAL A 241 -6.93 -0.05 -6.05
N ALA A 242 -7.49 -1.21 -6.42
CA ALA A 242 -7.14 -2.51 -5.87
C ALA A 242 -6.13 -3.18 -6.80
N TYR A 243 -4.95 -3.52 -6.31
CA TYR A 243 -3.89 -4.02 -7.15
C TYR A 243 -3.26 -5.29 -6.58
N ARG A 244 -3.57 -6.43 -7.22
CA ARG A 244 -2.96 -7.73 -6.96
C ARG A 244 -3.10 -8.21 -5.51
N GLY A 245 -4.24 -7.92 -4.86
CA GLY A 245 -4.62 -8.55 -3.59
C GLY A 245 -4.84 -10.05 -3.74
N LEU A 246 -4.88 -10.77 -2.64
CA LEU A 246 -5.17 -12.20 -2.64
C LEU A 246 -6.66 -12.45 -2.61
N ASP A 247 -7.40 -11.86 -1.66
CA ASP A 247 -8.85 -12.07 -1.57
C ASP A 247 -9.62 -11.03 -2.39
N ASP A 248 -10.70 -10.49 -1.96
CA ASP A 248 -11.60 -9.68 -2.76
C ASP A 248 -11.03 -8.27 -3.04
N ASP A 249 -11.39 -7.70 -4.19
CA ASP A 249 -11.00 -6.32 -4.47
C ASP A 249 -11.89 -5.33 -3.70
N MET A 250 -13.17 -5.67 -3.54
CA MET A 250 -14.20 -4.86 -2.87
C MET A 250 -15.20 -5.76 -2.15
N ASP A 251 -15.15 -5.81 -0.84
CA ASP A 251 -16.16 -6.45 -0.01
C ASP A 251 -17.11 -5.42 0.61
N VAL A 252 -18.40 -5.69 0.54
CA VAL A 252 -19.46 -4.73 0.87
C VAL A 252 -20.53 -5.40 1.70
N ASP A 253 -20.59 -5.09 2.99
CA ASP A 253 -21.48 -5.77 3.92
C ASP A 253 -22.17 -4.82 4.92
N LEU A 254 -22.98 -5.39 5.80
CA LEU A 254 -23.61 -4.80 6.99
C LEU A 254 -24.35 -3.48 6.75
N GLY A 255 -24.96 -3.32 5.55
CA GLY A 255 -25.80 -2.16 5.27
C GLY A 255 -25.08 -0.93 4.76
N TYR A 256 -23.87 -1.10 4.18
CA TYR A 256 -23.21 0.01 3.52
C TYR A 256 -24.06 0.60 2.40
N SER A 257 -24.23 1.93 2.41
CA SER A 257 -25.15 2.65 1.50
C SER A 257 -24.55 3.90 0.86
N GLY A 258 -23.22 4.04 0.89
CA GLY A 258 -22.49 5.14 0.25
C GLY A 258 -22.37 4.99 -1.27
N ASN A 259 -21.57 5.85 -1.88
CA ASN A 259 -21.31 5.84 -3.32
C ASN A 259 -19.81 5.70 -3.57
N VAL A 260 -19.43 4.87 -4.52
CA VAL A 260 -18.06 4.70 -4.98
C VAL A 260 -17.99 5.00 -6.47
N GLN A 261 -17.07 5.88 -6.87
CA GLN A 261 -16.91 6.26 -8.26
C GLN A 261 -15.44 6.22 -8.69
N PHE A 262 -15.20 5.69 -9.90
CA PHE A 262 -13.86 5.53 -10.49
C PHE A 262 -13.02 4.55 -9.68
N ALA A 263 -13.29 3.28 -9.81
CA ALA A 263 -12.50 2.21 -9.23
C ALA A 263 -11.81 1.37 -10.31
N LEU A 264 -10.55 1.01 -10.06
CA LEU A 264 -9.76 0.15 -10.91
C LEU A 264 -9.24 -1.04 -10.10
N CYS A 265 -9.65 -2.24 -10.47
CA CYS A 265 -9.22 -3.48 -9.84
C CYS A 265 -8.38 -4.28 -10.84
N ILE A 266 -7.18 -4.68 -10.46
CA ILE A 266 -6.25 -5.44 -11.32
C ILE A 266 -5.76 -6.66 -10.56
N ARG A 267 -6.21 -7.84 -10.98
CA ARG A 267 -5.87 -9.13 -10.36
C ARG A 267 -4.55 -9.69 -10.89
N ASN A 268 -3.86 -10.45 -10.07
CA ASN A 268 -2.69 -11.22 -10.46
C ASN A 268 -3.11 -12.65 -10.85
N ALA A 269 -2.59 -13.19 -11.95
CA ALA A 269 -2.91 -14.53 -12.43
C ALA A 269 -2.49 -15.69 -11.48
N SER A 270 -1.59 -15.42 -10.54
CA SER A 270 -1.04 -16.43 -9.63
C SER A 270 -1.31 -16.20 -8.15
N SER A 271 -2.13 -15.19 -7.83
CA SER A 271 -2.44 -14.84 -6.44
C SER A 271 -3.95 -14.82 -6.23
N ALA A 272 -4.45 -15.76 -5.43
CA ALA A 272 -5.84 -15.81 -4.98
C ALA A 272 -5.90 -16.51 -3.64
N ASP A 273 -6.86 -16.16 -2.81
CA ASP A 273 -7.09 -16.83 -1.54
C ASP A 273 -7.69 -18.23 -1.74
N GLN A 274 -7.51 -19.08 -0.75
CA GLN A 274 -8.05 -20.44 -0.75
C GLN A 274 -9.57 -20.49 -0.54
N SER A 275 -10.18 -19.46 0.05
CA SER A 275 -11.62 -19.29 0.24
C SER A 275 -12.34 -18.98 -1.08
N GLY A 276 -11.64 -18.34 -2.00
CA GLY A 276 -12.12 -17.92 -3.31
C GLY A 276 -12.20 -16.42 -3.44
N SER A 277 -11.53 -15.86 -4.43
CA SER A 277 -11.36 -14.43 -4.63
C SER A 277 -12.32 -13.88 -5.67
N ASN A 278 -12.91 -12.74 -5.41
CA ASN A 278 -13.82 -12.04 -6.31
C ASN A 278 -13.34 -10.62 -6.64
N GLY A 279 -13.96 -9.99 -7.61
CA GLY A 279 -13.83 -8.54 -7.83
C GLY A 279 -14.71 -7.78 -6.85
N PHE A 280 -15.92 -8.28 -6.61
CA PHE A 280 -16.83 -7.87 -5.55
C PHE A 280 -17.32 -9.09 -4.79
N GLU A 281 -17.34 -9.05 -3.48
CA GLU A 281 -18.19 -9.84 -2.62
C GLU A 281 -19.22 -8.91 -1.97
N VAL A 282 -20.51 -9.27 -1.95
CA VAL A 282 -21.56 -8.37 -1.45
C VAL A 282 -22.62 -9.14 -0.72
N ASP A 283 -22.80 -8.81 0.54
CA ASP A 283 -23.85 -9.34 1.40
C ASP A 283 -24.70 -8.23 2.03
N ASN A 284 -25.92 -8.53 2.44
CA ASN A 284 -26.63 -7.66 3.37
C ASN A 284 -26.11 -7.85 4.80
N ASP A 285 -25.94 -9.11 5.15
CA ASP A 285 -25.27 -9.61 6.36
C ASP A 285 -25.01 -11.11 6.19
N GLY A 286 -24.18 -11.69 7.03
CA GLY A 286 -23.80 -13.11 6.98
C GLY A 286 -24.97 -14.10 7.02
N GLN A 287 -26.18 -13.69 7.45
CA GLN A 287 -27.37 -14.52 7.54
C GLN A 287 -28.34 -14.30 6.36
N GLY A 288 -28.11 -13.30 5.49
CA GLY A 288 -29.02 -12.91 4.43
C GLY A 288 -30.36 -12.39 4.96
N SER A 289 -30.33 -11.70 6.07
CA SER A 289 -31.52 -11.18 6.73
C SER A 289 -32.15 -10.01 5.95
N THR A 290 -33.27 -9.51 6.45
CA THR A 290 -33.92 -8.27 5.99
C THR A 290 -33.62 -7.08 6.87
N ASN A 291 -32.56 -7.14 7.67
CA ASN A 291 -32.14 -6.05 8.51
C ASN A 291 -31.83 -4.79 7.67
N THR A 292 -32.07 -3.65 8.27
CA THR A 292 -31.87 -2.35 7.63
C THR A 292 -30.90 -1.47 8.42
N PRO A 293 -30.18 -0.56 7.74
CA PRO A 293 -30.20 -0.29 6.27
C PRO A 293 -29.75 -1.51 5.46
N PHE A 294 -30.33 -1.68 4.26
CA PHE A 294 -29.81 -2.68 3.33
C PHE A 294 -28.46 -2.25 2.80
N THR A 295 -27.57 -3.21 2.55
CA THR A 295 -26.37 -3.02 1.73
C THR A 295 -26.84 -2.62 0.32
N SER A 296 -26.76 -1.33 0.02
CA SER A 296 -27.39 -0.72 -1.16
C SER A 296 -26.51 0.34 -1.84
N ALA A 297 -25.22 0.24 -1.63
CA ALA A 297 -24.25 1.15 -2.22
C ALA A 297 -24.37 1.26 -3.74
N THR A 298 -23.91 2.38 -4.29
CA THR A 298 -23.84 2.58 -5.74
C THR A 298 -22.40 2.68 -6.16
N PHE A 299 -21.96 1.77 -7.03
CA PHE A 299 -20.66 1.81 -7.68
C PHE A 299 -20.83 2.27 -9.12
N SER A 300 -19.95 3.15 -9.60
CA SER A 300 -19.99 3.63 -10.97
C SER A 300 -18.59 3.85 -11.54
N ASN A 301 -18.44 3.65 -12.86
CA ASN A 301 -17.15 3.74 -13.53
C ASN A 301 -16.10 2.79 -12.91
N VAL A 302 -16.46 1.53 -12.73
CA VAL A 302 -15.59 0.48 -12.22
C VAL A 302 -15.00 -0.31 -13.38
N SER A 303 -13.71 -0.56 -13.32
CA SER A 303 -12.98 -1.43 -14.25
C SER A 303 -12.35 -2.59 -13.48
N LEU A 304 -12.76 -3.82 -13.79
CA LEU A 304 -12.18 -5.03 -13.24
C LEU A 304 -11.35 -5.71 -14.34
N ILE A 305 -10.05 -5.83 -14.11
CA ILE A 305 -9.13 -6.56 -14.97
C ILE A 305 -8.85 -7.90 -14.32
N GLY A 306 -9.46 -8.95 -14.87
CA GLY A 306 -9.37 -10.30 -14.36
C GLY A 306 -7.95 -10.86 -14.36
N PRO A 307 -7.74 -12.04 -13.73
CA PRO A 307 -6.42 -12.62 -13.54
C PRO A 307 -5.78 -13.12 -14.84
N LYS A 308 -6.57 -13.36 -15.89
CA LYS A 308 -6.11 -13.95 -17.14
C LYS A 308 -5.89 -12.90 -18.21
N ALA A 309 -4.65 -12.41 -18.31
CA ALA A 309 -4.27 -11.47 -19.36
C ALA A 309 -4.17 -12.11 -20.77
N ASP A 310 -3.88 -13.42 -20.84
CA ASP A 310 -3.76 -14.21 -22.08
C ASP A 310 -4.52 -15.53 -21.92
N ARG A 311 -5.11 -16.03 -23.01
CA ARG A 311 -5.83 -17.33 -23.03
C ARG A 311 -4.95 -18.52 -22.65
N ASN A 312 -3.64 -18.39 -22.81
CA ASN A 312 -2.67 -19.45 -22.52
C ASN A 312 -2.12 -19.39 -21.09
N VAL A 313 -2.41 -18.35 -20.32
CA VAL A 313 -1.99 -18.24 -18.94
C VAL A 313 -2.85 -19.13 -18.06
N ALA A 314 -2.23 -20.05 -17.34
CA ALA A 314 -2.92 -20.79 -16.29
C ALA A 314 -3.22 -19.85 -15.12
N ILE A 315 -4.47 -19.89 -14.63
CA ILE A 315 -4.90 -19.12 -13.46
C ILE A 315 -5.21 -20.07 -12.32
N SER A 316 -5.15 -19.56 -11.08
CA SER A 316 -5.63 -20.28 -9.90
C SER A 316 -7.13 -20.61 -10.07
N LEU A 317 -7.53 -21.79 -9.60
CA LEU A 317 -8.94 -22.16 -9.54
C LEU A 317 -9.74 -21.43 -8.45
N GLN A 318 -9.06 -20.71 -7.57
CA GLN A 318 -9.67 -19.92 -6.51
C GLN A 318 -10.27 -18.58 -7.00
N PHE A 319 -9.92 -18.11 -8.18
CA PHE A 319 -10.63 -16.98 -8.79
C PHE A 319 -12.04 -17.40 -9.17
N GLN A 320 -13.04 -16.70 -8.64
CA GLN A 320 -14.45 -17.08 -8.82
C GLN A 320 -15.23 -16.11 -9.71
N ASN A 321 -15.53 -14.92 -9.23
CA ASN A 321 -16.48 -14.04 -9.87
C ASN A 321 -15.93 -12.61 -10.09
N ALA A 322 -16.39 -11.93 -11.11
CA ALA A 322 -16.23 -10.48 -11.19
C ALA A 322 -17.09 -9.76 -10.13
N ALA A 323 -18.25 -10.34 -9.81
CA ALA A 323 -19.11 -9.88 -8.73
C ALA A 323 -19.91 -11.06 -8.16
N GLN A 324 -19.80 -11.30 -6.88
CA GLN A 324 -20.56 -12.26 -6.10
C GLN A 324 -21.61 -11.50 -5.28
N LEU A 325 -22.82 -11.41 -5.78
CA LEU A 325 -23.93 -10.72 -5.13
C LEU A 325 -24.85 -11.73 -4.45
N ARG A 326 -24.92 -11.73 -3.15
CA ARG A 326 -25.63 -12.76 -2.37
C ARG A 326 -26.36 -12.16 -1.16
N ARG A 327 -27.09 -12.98 -0.43
CA ARG A 327 -27.62 -12.70 0.90
C ARG A 327 -28.41 -11.38 1.00
N ASN A 328 -29.35 -11.15 0.07
CA ASN A 328 -30.33 -10.06 0.15
C ASN A 328 -29.81 -8.63 -0.08
N ASN A 329 -28.58 -8.46 -0.57
CA ASN A 329 -28.08 -7.13 -0.89
C ASN A 329 -28.90 -6.39 -1.96
N LYS A 330 -28.70 -5.10 -2.09
CA LYS A 330 -29.36 -4.20 -3.06
C LYS A 330 -28.35 -3.33 -3.80
N LEU A 331 -27.13 -3.82 -3.95
CA LEU A 331 -26.05 -3.12 -4.64
C LEU A 331 -26.47 -2.65 -6.03
N LYS A 332 -25.89 -1.55 -6.48
CA LYS A 332 -26.02 -1.00 -7.84
C LYS A 332 -24.62 -0.82 -8.43
N ILE A 333 -24.39 -1.40 -9.60
CA ILE A 333 -23.14 -1.27 -10.36
C ILE A 333 -23.48 -0.71 -11.75
#